data_d4183b3c57e3c3de93c2cc723d6b1a77
#
_entry.id   d4183b3c57e3c3de93c2cc723d6b1a77
#
_cell.length_a   1.000
_cell.length_b   1.000
_cell.length_c   1.000
_cell.angle_alpha   90.00
_cell.angle_beta   90.00
_cell.angle_gamma   90.00
#
_symmetry.space_group_name_H-M   'P 1'
#
loop_
_entity.id
_entity.type
_entity.pdbx_description
1 polymer ?
#
loop_
_entity_poly.entity_id
_entity_poly.type
_entity_poly.pdbx_seq_one_letter_code
_entity_poly.pdbx_strand_id
1 'polypeptide(L)'
;MFKLKLPTDPRWVNIVETNIPEILTDHAWCEQKAASNAISLIVRFPEYTEMVKVLCDIAREEMEHFRMVVEKMEQRGWTLGPERKDDYVNRIYQ
;
A
#
# COMPACT_ATOMS: atom_id res chain seq x y z
N MET A 1 -7.98 2.21 9.21
CA MET A 1 -6.68 2.84 9.51
C MET A 1 -5.56 1.84 9.36
N PHE A 2 -4.50 2.28 8.74
CA PHE A 2 -3.35 1.41 8.52
C PHE A 2 -2.41 1.36 9.73
N LYS A 3 -1.96 0.16 10.07
CA LYS A 3 -0.91 -0.05 11.06
C LYS A 3 0.01 -1.14 10.59
N LEU A 4 1.30 -0.84 10.53
CA LEU A 4 2.29 -1.85 10.24
C LEU A 4 2.65 -2.57 11.54
N LYS A 5 2.23 -3.82 11.65
CA LYS A 5 2.55 -4.65 12.81
C LYS A 5 3.67 -5.60 12.44
N LEU A 6 4.71 -5.59 13.24
CA LEU A 6 5.85 -6.48 13.03
C LEU A 6 5.81 -7.62 14.04
N PRO A 7 6.12 -8.84 13.62
CA PRO A 7 6.29 -9.95 14.55
C PRO A 7 7.42 -9.67 15.53
N THR A 8 7.38 -10.33 16.68
CA THR A 8 8.41 -10.17 17.69
C THR A 8 9.62 -11.09 17.47
N ASP A 9 9.57 -11.96 16.49
CA ASP A 9 10.67 -12.87 16.17
C ASP A 9 11.92 -12.07 15.75
N PRO A 10 13.06 -12.25 16.44
CA PRO A 10 14.28 -11.52 16.08
C PRO A 10 14.74 -11.75 14.65
N ARG A 11 14.45 -12.90 14.07
CA ARG A 11 14.83 -13.17 12.68
C ARG A 11 14.05 -12.27 11.72
N TRP A 12 12.81 -11.98 12.06
CA TRP A 12 11.98 -11.07 11.27
C TRP A 12 12.52 -9.64 11.34
N VAL A 13 12.97 -9.22 12.52
CA VAL A 13 13.53 -7.88 12.68
C VAL A 13 14.75 -7.69 11.76
N ASN A 14 15.63 -8.69 11.69
CA ASN A 14 16.78 -8.61 10.80
C ASN A 14 16.36 -8.48 9.33
N ILE A 15 15.34 -9.24 8.91
CA ILE A 15 14.84 -9.17 7.54
C ILE A 15 14.29 -7.78 7.25
N VAL A 16 13.54 -7.21 8.18
CA VAL A 16 12.99 -5.87 8.02
C VAL A 16 14.10 -4.83 7.89
N GLU A 17 15.12 -4.90 8.74
CA GLU A 17 16.20 -3.93 8.73
C GLU A 17 16.97 -3.94 7.42
N THR A 18 17.18 -5.11 6.82
CA THR A 18 17.94 -5.21 5.58
C THR A 18 17.12 -4.90 4.33
N ASN A 19 15.78 -4.99 4.44
CA ASN A 19 14.91 -4.85 3.27
C ASN A 19 13.86 -3.75 3.44
N ILE A 20 14.09 -2.80 4.33
CA ILE A 20 13.11 -1.74 4.59
C ILE A 20 12.70 -0.98 3.31
N PRO A 21 13.61 -0.56 2.43
CA PRO A 21 13.16 0.14 1.23
C PRO A 21 12.19 -0.67 0.38
N GLU A 22 12.43 -1.97 0.22
CA GLU A 22 11.54 -2.82 -0.56
C GLU A 22 10.20 -3.03 0.14
N ILE A 23 10.23 -3.21 1.46
CA ILE A 23 9.02 -3.39 2.25
C ILE A 23 8.14 -2.14 2.17
N LEU A 24 8.74 -0.97 2.31
CA LEU A 24 7.98 0.27 2.24
C LEU A 24 7.44 0.51 0.82
N THR A 25 8.22 0.17 -0.20
CA THR A 25 7.76 0.26 -1.59
C THR A 25 6.52 -0.62 -1.80
N ASP A 26 6.61 -1.88 -1.40
CA ASP A 26 5.48 -2.81 -1.54
C ASP A 26 4.27 -2.31 -0.75
N HIS A 27 4.53 -1.75 0.42
CA HIS A 27 3.46 -1.21 1.25
C HIS A 27 2.77 -0.03 0.58
N ALA A 28 3.56 0.89 0.02
CA ALA A 28 2.99 2.04 -0.69
C ALA A 28 2.08 1.57 -1.83
N TRP A 29 2.52 0.55 -2.58
CA TRP A 29 1.71 0.04 -3.67
C TRP A 29 0.43 -0.64 -3.19
N CYS A 30 0.44 -1.25 -1.99
CA CYS A 30 -0.79 -1.78 -1.40
C CYS A 30 -1.80 -0.66 -1.11
N GLU A 31 -1.33 0.48 -0.60
CA GLU A 31 -2.21 1.62 -0.35
C GLU A 31 -2.78 2.18 -1.65
N GLN A 32 -1.93 2.31 -2.67
CA GLN A 32 -2.37 2.79 -3.98
C GLN A 32 -3.42 1.84 -4.58
N LYS A 33 -3.20 0.54 -4.43
CA LYS A 33 -4.14 -0.44 -4.96
C LYS A 33 -5.48 -0.35 -4.25
N ALA A 34 -5.48 -0.12 -2.94
CA ALA A 34 -6.72 0.04 -2.20
C ALA A 34 -7.50 1.26 -2.72
N ALA A 35 -6.80 2.36 -3.00
CA ALA A 35 -7.43 3.53 -3.59
C ALA A 35 -8.01 3.22 -4.97
N SER A 36 -7.26 2.51 -5.81
CA SER A 36 -7.71 2.14 -7.15
C SER A 36 -8.93 1.23 -7.10
N ASN A 37 -8.96 0.30 -6.15
CA ASN A 37 -10.13 -0.59 -5.98
C ASN A 37 -11.37 0.22 -5.59
N ALA A 38 -11.21 1.20 -4.69
CA ALA A 38 -12.32 2.05 -4.30
C ALA A 38 -12.86 2.83 -5.51
N ILE A 39 -11.96 3.38 -6.32
CA ILE A 39 -12.34 4.10 -7.53
C ILE A 39 -13.07 3.17 -8.51
N SER A 40 -12.58 1.95 -8.67
CA SER A 40 -13.21 0.97 -9.55
C SER A 40 -14.64 0.66 -9.12
N LEU A 41 -14.87 0.56 -7.81
CA LEU A 41 -16.23 0.32 -7.30
C LEU A 41 -17.15 1.50 -7.58
N ILE A 42 -16.65 2.72 -7.51
CA ILE A 42 -17.43 3.90 -7.86
C ILE A 42 -17.86 3.82 -9.33
N VAL A 43 -16.94 3.45 -10.20
CA VAL A 43 -17.23 3.35 -11.63
C VAL A 43 -18.29 2.29 -11.90
N ARG A 44 -18.24 1.18 -11.18
CA ARG A 44 -19.17 0.07 -11.39
C ARG A 44 -20.55 0.30 -10.80
N PHE A 45 -20.64 1.07 -9.71
CA PHE A 45 -21.89 1.26 -8.97
C PHE A 45 -22.18 2.73 -8.68
N PRO A 46 -22.20 3.59 -9.72
CA PRO A 46 -22.35 5.03 -9.49
C PRO A 46 -23.71 5.44 -8.95
N GLU A 47 -24.69 4.56 -9.05
CA GLU A 47 -26.05 4.87 -8.59
C GLU A 47 -26.20 4.80 -7.06
N TYR A 48 -25.26 4.17 -6.37
CA TYR A 48 -25.33 4.05 -4.91
C TYR A 48 -24.63 5.25 -4.27
N THR A 49 -25.31 6.37 -4.23
CA THR A 49 -24.73 7.67 -3.86
C THR A 49 -24.01 7.67 -2.52
N GLU A 50 -24.62 7.06 -1.49
CA GLU A 50 -23.98 7.04 -0.18
C GLU A 50 -22.71 6.20 -0.18
N MET A 51 -22.73 5.07 -0.88
CA MET A 51 -21.54 4.23 -1.02
C MET A 51 -20.43 4.98 -1.79
N VAL A 52 -20.82 5.71 -2.84
CA VAL A 52 -19.87 6.49 -3.62
C VAL A 52 -19.14 7.50 -2.75
N LYS A 53 -19.86 8.18 -1.86
CA LYS A 53 -19.24 9.13 -0.94
C LYS A 53 -18.24 8.46 -0.01
N VAL A 54 -18.60 7.31 0.55
CA VAL A 54 -17.71 6.56 1.43
C VAL A 54 -16.46 6.12 0.67
N LEU A 55 -16.64 5.63 -0.55
CA LEU A 55 -15.51 5.18 -1.38
C LEU A 55 -14.58 6.33 -1.75
N CYS A 56 -15.13 7.54 -1.95
CA CYS A 56 -14.30 8.72 -2.17
C CYS A 56 -13.42 9.01 -0.96
N ASP A 57 -14.00 8.89 0.23
CA ASP A 57 -13.23 9.11 1.47
C ASP A 57 -12.14 8.07 1.63
N ILE A 58 -12.46 6.80 1.32
CA ILE A 58 -11.48 5.71 1.39
C ILE A 58 -10.34 5.96 0.41
N ALA A 59 -10.67 6.30 -0.84
CA ALA A 59 -9.64 6.54 -1.86
C ALA A 59 -8.72 7.68 -1.43
N ARG A 60 -9.27 8.76 -0.90
CA ARG A 60 -8.48 9.90 -0.44
C ARG A 60 -7.57 9.49 0.72
N GLU A 61 -8.11 8.76 1.69
CA GLU A 61 -7.36 8.33 2.85
C GLU A 61 -6.21 7.40 2.45
N GLU A 62 -6.48 6.45 1.54
CA GLU A 62 -5.45 5.52 1.10
C GLU A 62 -4.34 6.22 0.32
N MET A 63 -4.69 7.22 -0.48
CA MET A 63 -3.67 7.99 -1.20
C MET A 63 -2.86 8.88 -0.26
N GLU A 64 -3.47 9.35 0.83
CA GLU A 64 -2.73 10.08 1.84
C GLU A 64 -1.72 9.17 2.54
N HIS A 65 -2.12 7.93 2.83
CA HIS A 65 -1.19 6.94 3.39
C HIS A 65 -0.06 6.65 2.42
N PHE A 66 -0.37 6.50 1.15
CA PHE A 66 0.64 6.30 0.10
C PHE A 66 1.68 7.43 0.14
N ARG A 67 1.20 8.66 0.15
CA ARG A 67 2.07 9.83 0.18
C ARG A 67 2.96 9.83 1.43
N MET A 68 2.40 9.50 2.58
CA MET A 68 3.15 9.47 3.83
C MET A 68 4.29 8.45 3.76
N VAL A 69 4.06 7.29 3.16
CA VAL A 69 5.11 6.29 2.99
C VAL A 69 6.20 6.83 2.07
N VAL A 70 5.82 7.45 0.96
CA VAL A 70 6.79 8.02 0.01
C VAL A 70 7.62 9.11 0.68
N GLU A 71 6.98 9.96 1.49
CA GLU A 71 7.70 11.01 2.20
C GLU A 71 8.71 10.45 3.20
N LYS A 72 8.34 9.39 3.90
CA LYS A 72 9.26 8.74 4.83
C LYS A 72 10.45 8.13 4.11
N MET A 73 10.21 7.54 2.95
CA MET A 73 11.29 7.00 2.13
C MET A 73 12.22 8.13 1.68
N GLU A 74 11.65 9.23 1.23
CA GLU A 74 12.43 10.39 0.78
C GLU A 74 13.34 10.91 1.89
N GLN A 75 12.81 11.00 3.11
CA GLN A 75 13.59 11.47 4.26
C GLN A 75 14.82 10.60 4.53
N ARG A 76 14.78 9.35 4.11
CA ARG A 76 15.88 8.40 4.30
C ARG A 76 16.73 8.22 3.06
N GLY A 77 16.50 9.04 2.04
CA GLY A 77 17.25 8.96 0.79
C GLY A 77 16.84 7.78 -0.09
N TRP A 78 15.68 7.22 0.13
CA TRP A 78 15.18 6.11 -0.68
C TRP A 78 14.16 6.60 -1.68
N THR A 79 14.05 5.90 -2.81
CA THR A 79 13.11 6.23 -3.88
C THR A 79 12.12 5.09 -4.03
N LEU A 80 10.84 5.44 -4.25
CA LEU A 80 9.80 4.46 -4.51
C LEU A 80 10.17 3.61 -5.72
N GLY A 81 10.21 2.29 -5.55
CA GLY A 81 10.47 1.38 -6.65
C GLY A 81 9.19 1.04 -7.41
N PRO A 82 9.33 0.32 -8.53
CA PRO A 82 8.16 -0.10 -9.29
C PRO A 82 7.34 -1.14 -8.55
N GLU A 83 6.08 -1.24 -8.91
CA GLU A 83 5.22 -2.29 -8.38
C GLU A 83 5.71 -3.66 -8.81
N ARG A 84 5.82 -4.60 -7.87
CA ARG A 84 6.34 -5.95 -8.12
C ARG A 84 5.27 -7.02 -7.93
N LYS A 85 4.05 -6.65 -8.20
CA LYS A 85 2.90 -7.51 -7.97
C LYS A 85 3.02 -8.87 -8.67
N ASP A 86 3.42 -8.86 -9.93
CA ASP A 86 3.48 -10.08 -10.72
C ASP A 86 4.54 -11.05 -10.21
N ASP A 87 5.72 -10.52 -9.87
CA ASP A 87 6.78 -11.34 -9.30
C ASP A 87 6.35 -11.95 -7.98
N TYR A 88 5.68 -11.17 -7.15
CA TYR A 88 5.22 -11.62 -5.85
C TYR A 88 4.22 -12.75 -5.99
N VAL A 89 3.24 -12.58 -6.88
CA VAL A 89 2.21 -13.59 -7.12
C VAL A 89 2.85 -14.87 -7.65
N ASN A 90 3.78 -14.76 -8.58
CA ASN A 90 4.46 -15.93 -9.14
C ASN A 90 5.21 -16.71 -8.07
N ARG A 91 5.86 -16.02 -7.14
CA ARG A 91 6.57 -16.69 -6.05
C ARG A 91 5.62 -17.46 -5.13
N ILE A 92 4.44 -16.90 -4.88
CA ILE A 92 3.48 -17.52 -3.98
C ILE A 92 2.91 -18.80 -4.58
N TYR A 93 2.65 -18.80 -5.89
CA TYR A 93 1.95 -19.90 -6.54
C TYR A 93 2.84 -20.88 -7.28
N GLN A 94 4.13 -20.72 -7.15
CA GLN A 94 5.08 -21.73 -7.66
C GLN A 94 5.46 -22.75 -6.54
#